data_efc3cb6a10c994754164a0a4e56bf49a
#
_entry.id   efc3cb6a10c994754164a0a4e56bf49a
#
_cell.length_a   1.000
_cell.length_b   1.000
_cell.length_c   1.000
_cell.angle_alpha   90.00
_cell.angle_beta   90.00
_cell.angle_gamma   90.00
#
_symmetry.space_group_name_H-M   'P 1'
#
loop_
_entity.id
_entity.type
_entity.pdbx_description
1 polymer ?
#
loop_
_entity_poly.entity_id
_entity_poly.type
_entity_poly.pdbx_seq_one_letter_code
_entity_poly.pdbx_strand_id
1 'polypeptide(L)'
;MFILYNKVESIFTFAAKIKRILPEAEISVAHGRMDKTVLENSVYDFYSGNANVLITTTIIENGIDLPNANTLIVIDSDKLGISQLYQLKGRVGRGTRLAHAYFTFKAERVMTQNASERLKAIMEFTELGSGYKLAMRDLEIRGAGNVLGAEQHGHMDRVGYELYAKLLKEELTGETQTVAELDIRANAYISEKYIESSAGRLDTYKQIAEIASVGDYKRVYSSLEETYGPLPQAVINLLVVAVLKSYAAKFNVRKITVAKGLGALEFPSLEALGDKRILAAMDKYGQSVRLNMAEAPVVEFFGKREATDLMAEMTKFLKFALTFTTL
;
A
#
# COMPACT_ATOMS: atom_id res chain seq x y z
N MET A 1 24.30 13.98 8.32
CA MET A 1 24.02 12.55 8.54
C MET A 1 22.63 12.40 9.15
N PHE A 2 21.88 11.36 8.75
CA PHE A 2 20.53 11.09 9.24
C PHE A 2 20.50 9.72 9.91
N ILE A 3 20.07 9.63 11.17
CA ILE A 3 20.02 8.38 11.96
C ILE A 3 18.59 8.08 12.36
N LEU A 4 18.06 6.95 11.92
CA LEU A 4 16.78 6.44 12.37
C LEU A 4 16.99 5.57 13.63
N TYR A 5 16.37 5.99 14.73
CA TYR A 5 16.36 5.27 16.00
C TYR A 5 14.93 5.18 16.55
N ASN A 6 14.24 4.06 16.31
CA ASN A 6 12.80 3.95 16.55
C ASN A 6 12.42 3.58 18.00
N LYS A 7 13.01 4.31 18.99
CA LYS A 7 12.70 4.16 20.43
C LYS A 7 12.66 5.53 21.10
N VAL A 8 11.46 6.10 21.23
CA VAL A 8 11.26 7.45 21.79
C VAL A 8 11.81 7.56 23.20
N GLU A 9 11.61 6.56 24.07
CA GLU A 9 12.00 6.58 25.48
C GLU A 9 13.52 6.72 25.70
N SER A 10 14.32 6.27 24.76
CA SER A 10 15.79 6.25 24.87
C SER A 10 16.51 7.08 23.82
N ILE A 11 15.79 7.85 23.00
CA ILE A 11 16.38 8.60 21.88
C ILE A 11 17.39 9.65 22.35
N PHE A 12 17.13 10.35 23.45
CA PHE A 12 18.05 11.33 24.02
C PHE A 12 19.29 10.67 24.63
N THR A 13 19.14 9.51 25.27
CA THR A 13 20.27 8.72 25.78
C THR A 13 21.14 8.23 24.62
N PHE A 14 20.51 7.83 23.52
CA PHE A 14 21.20 7.44 22.30
C PHE A 14 21.94 8.63 21.68
N ALA A 15 21.31 9.79 21.59
CA ALA A 15 21.93 11.02 21.11
C ALA A 15 23.17 11.41 21.94
N ALA A 16 23.07 11.34 23.28
CA ALA A 16 24.19 11.58 24.17
C ALA A 16 25.36 10.58 23.98
N LYS A 17 25.03 9.32 23.62
CA LYS A 17 26.04 8.31 23.26
C LYS A 17 26.74 8.67 21.96
N ILE A 18 26.00 9.10 20.94
CA ILE A 18 26.56 9.54 19.66
C ILE A 18 27.43 10.77 19.84
N LYS A 19 27.01 11.77 20.66
CA LYS A 19 27.82 12.97 20.97
C LYS A 19 29.16 12.64 21.66
N ARG A 20 29.18 11.57 22.48
CA ARG A 20 30.45 11.08 23.07
C ARG A 20 31.38 10.44 22.04
N ILE A 21 30.83 9.75 21.04
CA ILE A 21 31.62 9.11 19.98
C ILE A 21 32.08 10.14 18.94
N LEU A 22 31.27 11.15 18.68
CA LEU A 22 31.50 12.24 17.72
C LEU A 22 31.34 13.58 18.45
N PRO A 23 32.35 14.05 19.21
CA PRO A 23 32.26 15.28 20.00
C PRO A 23 31.98 16.54 19.15
N GLU A 24 32.42 16.53 17.88
CA GLU A 24 32.22 17.62 16.91
C GLU A 24 30.83 17.62 16.28
N ALA A 25 30.01 16.57 16.48
CA ALA A 25 28.71 16.51 15.88
C ALA A 25 27.71 17.47 16.56
N GLU A 26 27.06 18.32 15.76
CA GLU A 26 25.92 19.09 16.20
C GLU A 26 24.65 18.25 15.92
N ILE A 27 24.03 17.77 17.02
CA ILE A 27 22.97 16.78 16.97
C ILE A 27 21.61 17.44 17.22
N SER A 28 20.69 17.29 16.29
CA SER A 28 19.28 17.57 16.48
C SER A 28 18.48 16.27 16.66
N VAL A 29 17.46 16.29 17.51
CA VAL A 29 16.61 15.13 17.82
C VAL A 29 15.17 15.45 17.49
N ALA A 30 14.47 14.55 16.78
CA ALA A 30 13.07 14.71 16.40
C ALA A 30 12.27 13.41 16.62
N HIS A 31 11.14 13.48 17.32
CA HIS A 31 10.24 12.33 17.52
C HIS A 31 8.77 12.75 17.70
N GLY A 32 7.84 11.82 17.46
CA GLY A 32 6.40 12.09 17.37
C GLY A 32 5.70 12.47 18.68
N ARG A 33 6.38 12.42 19.82
CA ARG A 33 5.83 12.90 21.10
C ARG A 33 6.29 14.31 21.46
N MET A 34 7.04 14.98 20.57
CA MET A 34 7.41 16.39 20.75
C MET A 34 6.27 17.30 20.35
N ASP A 35 6.24 18.49 20.96
CA ASP A 35 5.40 19.58 20.46
C ASP A 35 5.77 19.90 19.02
N LYS A 36 4.75 20.23 18.22
CA LYS A 36 4.90 20.47 16.77
C LYS A 36 5.98 21.52 16.47
N THR A 37 5.99 22.62 17.21
CA THR A 37 6.96 23.71 17.05
C THR A 37 8.38 23.24 17.34
N VAL A 38 8.59 22.43 18.38
CA VAL A 38 9.91 21.88 18.76
C VAL A 38 10.39 20.91 17.68
N LEU A 39 9.49 20.07 17.17
CA LEU A 39 9.78 19.14 16.08
C LEU A 39 10.23 19.89 14.81
N GLU A 40 9.44 20.90 14.40
CA GLU A 40 9.72 21.73 13.22
C GLU A 40 11.08 22.43 13.35
N ASN A 41 11.37 23.01 14.50
CA ASN A 41 12.66 23.65 14.77
C ASN A 41 13.83 22.66 14.69
N SER A 42 13.66 21.46 15.26
CA SER A 42 14.70 20.41 15.21
C SER A 42 15.02 19.97 13.79
N VAL A 43 14.00 19.86 12.94
CA VAL A 43 14.16 19.52 11.51
C VAL A 43 14.78 20.70 10.76
N TYR A 44 14.36 21.93 11.07
CA TYR A 44 14.89 23.15 10.45
C TYR A 44 16.37 23.35 10.75
N ASP A 45 16.83 23.10 11.99
CA ASP A 45 18.24 23.16 12.36
C ASP A 45 19.11 22.22 11.51
N PHE A 46 18.60 21.02 11.23
CA PHE A 46 19.29 20.10 10.33
C PHE A 46 19.24 20.56 8.86
N TYR A 47 18.12 21.12 8.42
CA TYR A 47 17.96 21.63 7.07
C TYR A 47 18.85 22.84 6.79
N SER A 48 18.93 23.77 7.74
CA SER A 48 19.75 24.98 7.66
C SER A 48 21.26 24.75 7.85
N GLY A 49 21.64 23.53 8.31
CA GLY A 49 23.03 23.19 8.57
C GLY A 49 23.53 23.56 9.97
N ASN A 50 22.65 24.08 10.85
CA ASN A 50 22.98 24.32 12.27
C ASN A 50 23.24 23.00 13.02
N ALA A 51 22.57 21.92 12.59
CA ALA A 51 22.89 20.56 13.01
C ALA A 51 23.40 19.74 11.82
N ASN A 52 24.44 18.95 12.04
CA ASN A 52 25.01 18.06 11.02
C ASN A 52 24.60 16.59 11.20
N VAL A 53 23.93 16.26 12.31
CA VAL A 53 23.34 14.96 12.60
C VAL A 53 21.90 15.14 13.06
N LEU A 54 20.95 14.48 12.37
CA LEU A 54 19.55 14.39 12.79
C LEU A 54 19.28 12.96 13.27
N ILE A 55 18.84 12.81 14.54
CA ILE A 55 18.39 11.53 15.11
C ILE A 55 16.88 11.56 15.25
N THR A 56 16.18 10.59 14.67
CA THR A 56 14.72 10.62 14.65
C THR A 56 14.09 9.23 14.70
N THR A 57 12.79 9.19 15.00
CA THR A 57 11.93 8.00 14.82
C THR A 57 11.34 7.97 13.41
N THR A 58 10.52 6.97 13.09
CA THR A 58 9.83 6.79 11.78
C THR A 58 8.89 7.94 11.38
N ILE A 59 8.73 8.96 12.23
CA ILE A 59 7.86 10.12 11.94
C ILE A 59 8.23 10.87 10.65
N ILE A 60 9.48 10.77 10.23
CA ILE A 60 9.99 11.45 9.01
C ILE A 60 9.69 10.65 7.72
N GLU A 61 9.04 9.48 7.80
CA GLU A 61 8.58 8.74 6.62
C GLU A 61 7.62 9.59 5.76
N ASN A 62 6.87 10.53 6.36
CA ASN A 62 5.83 11.28 5.72
C ASN A 62 6.27 12.69 5.30
N GLY A 63 6.94 12.80 4.14
CA GLY A 63 6.99 14.03 3.38
C GLY A 63 8.14 15.02 3.67
N ILE A 64 9.06 14.77 4.61
CA ILE A 64 10.19 15.68 4.84
C ILE A 64 11.30 15.39 3.82
N ASP A 65 11.64 16.38 3.02
CA ASP A 65 12.79 16.34 2.12
C ASP A 65 14.08 16.72 2.87
N LEU A 66 15.12 15.90 2.72
CA LEU A 66 16.41 16.10 3.40
C LEU A 66 17.56 16.19 2.37
N PRO A 67 17.60 17.23 1.53
CA PRO A 67 18.55 17.33 0.41
C PRO A 67 20.01 17.33 0.87
N ASN A 68 20.29 17.78 2.09
CA ASN A 68 21.63 17.84 2.67
C ASN A 68 22.08 16.51 3.31
N ALA A 69 21.20 15.51 3.41
CA ALA A 69 21.55 14.22 3.98
C ALA A 69 22.17 13.29 2.93
N ASN A 70 23.48 13.06 3.04
CA ASN A 70 24.20 12.09 2.21
C ASN A 70 24.45 10.74 2.90
N THR A 71 24.14 10.61 4.18
CA THR A 71 24.35 9.41 4.96
C THR A 71 23.11 9.08 5.77
N LEU A 72 22.60 7.88 5.62
CA LEU A 72 21.50 7.31 6.40
C LEU A 72 22.04 6.15 7.24
N ILE A 73 21.71 6.11 8.54
CA ILE A 73 21.93 4.96 9.41
C ILE A 73 20.61 4.54 10.02
N VAL A 74 20.20 3.30 9.81
CA VAL A 74 18.97 2.73 10.38
C VAL A 74 19.34 1.73 11.47
N ILE A 75 18.98 2.05 12.70
CA ILE A 75 19.27 1.19 13.87
C ILE A 75 18.14 0.16 14.05
N ASP A 76 18.50 -1.09 14.37
CA ASP A 76 17.55 -2.22 14.51
C ASP A 76 16.68 -2.38 13.23
N SER A 77 17.27 -2.31 12.04
CA SER A 77 16.58 -2.35 10.74
C SER A 77 15.86 -3.67 10.47
N ASP A 78 16.23 -4.75 11.16
CA ASP A 78 15.55 -6.04 11.16
C ASP A 78 14.08 -5.99 11.61
N LYS A 79 13.70 -4.91 12.32
CA LYS A 79 12.34 -4.68 12.83
C LYS A 79 11.44 -3.91 11.88
N LEU A 80 12.01 -3.31 10.83
CA LEU A 80 11.28 -2.50 9.87
C LEU A 80 10.78 -3.30 8.69
N GLY A 81 9.65 -2.87 8.12
CA GLY A 81 9.15 -3.40 6.85
C GLY A 81 10.01 -2.96 5.67
N ILE A 82 10.01 -3.75 4.60
CA ILE A 82 10.83 -3.46 3.41
C ILE A 82 10.42 -2.13 2.76
N SER A 83 9.13 -1.82 2.74
CA SER A 83 8.60 -0.54 2.22
C SER A 83 9.13 0.66 3.02
N GLN A 84 9.19 0.54 4.35
CA GLN A 84 9.77 1.58 5.22
C GLN A 84 11.27 1.77 4.95
N LEU A 85 12.02 0.68 4.83
CA LEU A 85 13.45 0.71 4.50
C LEU A 85 13.70 1.38 3.15
N TYR A 86 12.85 1.09 2.15
CA TYR A 86 12.93 1.69 0.83
C TYR A 86 12.60 3.18 0.84
N GLN A 87 11.55 3.60 1.54
CA GLN A 87 11.19 5.01 1.69
C GLN A 87 12.29 5.80 2.39
N LEU A 88 12.89 5.23 3.44
CA LEU A 88 14.02 5.84 4.15
C LEU A 88 15.25 5.98 3.24
N LYS A 89 15.57 4.93 2.48
CA LYS A 89 16.65 4.98 1.47
C LYS A 89 16.42 6.10 0.44
N GLY A 90 15.18 6.28 -0.01
CA GLY A 90 14.81 7.35 -0.95
C GLY A 90 14.84 8.78 -0.36
N ARG A 91 15.08 8.94 0.95
CA ARG A 91 15.24 10.26 1.59
C ARG A 91 16.65 10.81 1.52
N VAL A 92 17.65 9.99 1.21
CA VAL A 92 19.04 10.39 1.04
C VAL A 92 19.48 10.24 -0.41
N GLY A 93 20.48 11.05 -0.81
CA GLY A 93 21.02 10.99 -2.17
C GLY A 93 20.21 11.73 -3.23
N ARG A 94 19.40 12.71 -2.84
CA ARG A 94 18.68 13.58 -3.79
C ARG A 94 19.52 14.71 -4.37
N GLY A 95 20.75 14.84 -3.93
CA GLY A 95 21.71 15.81 -4.45
C GLY A 95 22.73 15.18 -5.40
N THR A 96 23.72 15.96 -5.82
CA THR A 96 24.83 15.52 -6.70
C THR A 96 25.90 14.70 -5.99
N ARG A 97 25.83 14.59 -4.67
CA ARG A 97 26.82 13.85 -3.86
C ARG A 97 26.42 12.39 -3.71
N LEU A 98 27.42 11.49 -3.73
CA LEU A 98 27.22 10.09 -3.44
C LEU A 98 26.61 9.92 -2.04
N ALA A 99 25.55 9.12 -1.94
CA ALA A 99 24.89 8.84 -0.68
C ALA A 99 25.10 7.40 -0.22
N HIS A 100 25.14 7.21 1.08
CA HIS A 100 25.33 5.92 1.72
C HIS A 100 24.17 5.62 2.67
N ALA A 101 23.64 4.39 2.64
CA ALA A 101 22.64 3.92 3.58
C ALA A 101 23.15 2.67 4.31
N TYR A 102 23.17 2.72 5.63
CA TYR A 102 23.61 1.64 6.50
C TYR A 102 22.43 1.08 7.27
N PHE A 103 22.11 -0.18 7.04
CA PHE A 103 21.05 -0.90 7.73
C PHE A 103 21.71 -1.80 8.79
N THR A 104 21.54 -1.43 10.08
CA THR A 104 22.21 -2.12 11.18
C THR A 104 21.26 -3.02 11.94
N PHE A 105 21.77 -4.09 12.50
CA PHE A 105 21.08 -5.03 13.37
C PHE A 105 22.01 -5.53 14.46
N LYS A 106 21.47 -6.12 15.54
CA LYS A 106 22.28 -6.63 16.65
C LYS A 106 22.93 -7.95 16.28
N ALA A 107 24.26 -8.03 16.34
CA ALA A 107 25.03 -9.24 15.99
C ALA A 107 24.68 -10.46 16.87
N GLU A 108 24.30 -10.23 18.13
CA GLU A 108 23.98 -11.29 19.10
C GLU A 108 22.56 -11.87 18.91
N ARG A 109 21.75 -11.27 18.04
CA ARG A 109 20.37 -11.71 17.80
C ARG A 109 20.29 -12.57 16.56
N VAL A 110 19.74 -13.77 16.70
CA VAL A 110 19.36 -14.60 15.53
C VAL A 110 18.29 -13.84 14.75
N MET A 111 18.62 -13.42 13.54
CA MET A 111 17.72 -12.75 12.64
C MET A 111 16.71 -13.78 12.09
N THR A 112 15.42 -13.43 12.04
CA THR A 112 14.43 -14.29 11.39
C THR A 112 14.73 -14.37 9.89
N GLN A 113 14.37 -15.48 9.25
CA GLN A 113 14.55 -15.66 7.80
C GLN A 113 13.94 -14.50 7.01
N ASN A 114 12.71 -14.11 7.34
CA ASN A 114 12.02 -13.00 6.70
C ASN A 114 12.74 -11.64 6.89
N ALA A 115 13.35 -11.38 8.04
CA ALA A 115 14.13 -10.16 8.25
C ALA A 115 15.41 -10.17 7.40
N SER A 116 16.08 -11.32 7.32
CA SER A 116 17.27 -11.50 6.48
C SER A 116 16.95 -11.29 5.00
N GLU A 117 15.86 -11.87 4.51
CA GLU A 117 15.43 -11.73 3.11
C GLU A 117 15.04 -10.30 2.77
N ARG A 118 14.34 -9.57 3.68
CA ARG A 118 14.04 -8.15 3.50
C ARG A 118 15.29 -7.28 3.38
N LEU A 119 16.27 -7.50 4.24
CA LEU A 119 17.53 -6.75 4.19
C LEU A 119 18.34 -7.09 2.93
N LYS A 120 18.37 -8.34 2.51
CA LYS A 120 18.98 -8.72 1.23
C LYS A 120 18.31 -8.02 0.06
N ALA A 121 16.98 -8.04 0.01
CA ALA A 121 16.23 -7.38 -1.06
C ALA A 121 16.54 -5.88 -1.14
N ILE A 122 16.59 -5.15 -0.01
CA ILE A 122 16.91 -3.71 -0.03
C ILE A 122 18.35 -3.43 -0.49
N MET A 123 19.26 -4.38 -0.32
CA MET A 123 20.65 -4.30 -0.79
C MET A 123 20.78 -4.62 -2.29
N GLU A 124 20.00 -5.58 -2.79
CA GLU A 124 19.99 -5.97 -4.22
C GLU A 124 19.36 -4.89 -5.10
N PHE A 125 18.28 -4.26 -4.64
CA PHE A 125 17.59 -3.23 -5.40
C PHE A 125 18.15 -1.83 -5.10
N THR A 126 19.34 -1.55 -5.63
CA THR A 126 20.06 -0.27 -5.41
C THR A 126 19.65 0.84 -6.37
N GLU A 127 19.07 0.52 -7.53
CA GLU A 127 18.71 1.49 -8.55
C GLU A 127 17.48 2.34 -8.16
N LEU A 128 17.48 3.60 -8.57
CA LEU A 128 16.31 4.46 -8.51
C LEU A 128 15.20 3.86 -9.40
N GLY A 129 13.95 3.79 -8.90
CA GLY A 129 12.85 3.15 -9.62
C GLY A 129 12.63 1.66 -9.29
N SER A 130 13.47 1.05 -8.47
CA SER A 130 13.33 -0.37 -8.07
C SER A 130 12.15 -0.64 -7.12
N GLY A 131 11.32 0.38 -6.80
CA GLY A 131 10.21 0.26 -5.84
C GLY A 131 9.25 -0.86 -6.19
N TYR A 132 8.97 -1.05 -7.48
CA TYR A 132 8.16 -2.15 -7.98
C TYR A 132 8.76 -3.53 -7.67
N LYS A 133 10.02 -3.75 -8.04
CA LYS A 133 10.73 -5.02 -7.78
C LYS A 133 10.80 -5.33 -6.29
N LEU A 134 10.95 -4.29 -5.49
CA LEU A 134 10.99 -4.40 -4.03
C LEU A 134 9.63 -4.74 -3.42
N ALA A 135 8.54 -4.13 -3.89
CA ALA A 135 7.19 -4.46 -3.47
C ALA A 135 6.83 -5.91 -3.82
N MET A 136 7.31 -6.38 -4.97
CA MET A 136 7.21 -7.77 -5.38
C MET A 136 7.94 -8.71 -4.43
N ARG A 137 9.18 -8.36 -4.06
CA ARG A 137 9.96 -9.14 -3.12
C ARG A 137 9.35 -9.15 -1.71
N ASP A 138 8.70 -8.05 -1.29
CA ASP A 138 7.96 -8.01 -0.02
C ASP A 138 6.77 -8.98 -0.01
N LEU A 139 6.04 -9.08 -1.13
CA LEU A 139 4.95 -10.06 -1.29
C LEU A 139 5.45 -11.50 -1.26
N GLU A 140 6.58 -11.79 -1.93
CA GLU A 140 7.21 -13.11 -1.89
C GLU A 140 7.64 -13.50 -0.46
N ILE A 141 8.31 -12.58 0.26
CA ILE A 141 8.79 -12.79 1.61
C ILE A 141 7.62 -12.99 2.59
N ARG A 142 6.55 -12.24 2.42
CA ARG A 142 5.32 -12.36 3.24
C ARG A 142 4.54 -13.63 2.89
N GLY A 143 4.49 -14.01 1.62
CA GLY A 143 3.85 -15.24 1.16
C GLY A 143 4.62 -16.50 1.54
N ALA A 144 5.96 -16.44 1.66
CA ALA A 144 6.80 -17.58 2.03
C ALA A 144 6.90 -17.85 3.54
N GLY A 145 6.46 -16.93 4.38
CA GLY A 145 6.64 -17.01 5.82
C GLY A 145 5.44 -16.56 6.64
N ASN A 146 4.56 -17.49 6.93
CA ASN A 146 3.66 -17.47 8.05
C ASN A 146 2.20 -17.04 7.86
N VAL A 147 1.41 -18.01 7.54
CA VAL A 147 -0.03 -18.12 7.80
C VAL A 147 -0.25 -18.64 9.26
N LEU A 148 0.44 -18.12 10.25
CA LEU A 148 0.27 -18.55 11.65
C LEU A 148 -0.01 -17.34 12.55
N GLY A 149 -1.29 -16.94 12.58
CA GLY A 149 -1.84 -15.96 13.50
C GLY A 149 -3.24 -15.56 13.06
N ALA A 150 -4.27 -16.27 13.54
CA ALA A 150 -5.65 -16.19 13.03
C ALA A 150 -6.38 -14.84 13.21
N GLU A 151 -5.79 -13.83 13.86
CA GLU A 151 -6.47 -12.57 14.20
C GLU A 151 -5.99 -11.30 13.49
N GLN A 152 -4.92 -11.37 12.67
CA GLN A 152 -4.40 -10.19 11.93
C GLN A 152 -4.43 -10.32 10.40
N HIS A 153 -4.96 -11.40 9.85
CA HIS A 153 -4.87 -11.77 8.42
C HIS A 153 -5.61 -10.83 7.45
N GLY A 154 -6.72 -10.23 7.85
CA GLY A 154 -7.55 -9.44 6.94
C GLY A 154 -6.96 -8.07 6.52
N HIS A 155 -6.00 -7.53 7.28
CA HIS A 155 -5.48 -6.18 7.03
C HIS A 155 -4.13 -6.18 6.30
N MET A 156 -3.29 -7.18 6.53
CA MET A 156 -1.95 -7.24 5.92
C MET A 156 -1.93 -7.77 4.48
N ASP A 157 -2.75 -8.77 4.16
CA ASP A 157 -2.91 -9.27 2.78
C ASP A 157 -3.51 -8.21 1.85
N ARG A 158 -4.36 -7.36 2.42
CA ARG A 158 -5.03 -6.26 1.76
C ARG A 158 -4.08 -5.14 1.34
N VAL A 159 -3.21 -4.69 2.24
CA VAL A 159 -2.21 -3.64 1.98
C VAL A 159 -1.18 -4.10 0.93
N GLY A 160 -0.79 -5.37 0.94
CA GLY A 160 0.15 -5.94 -0.04
C GLY A 160 -0.37 -5.87 -1.47
N TYR A 161 -1.64 -6.26 -1.71
CA TYR A 161 -2.25 -6.21 -3.03
C TYR A 161 -2.51 -4.77 -3.52
N GLU A 162 -3.01 -3.89 -2.65
CA GLU A 162 -3.27 -2.48 -3.00
C GLU A 162 -1.99 -1.75 -3.40
N LEU A 163 -0.94 -1.92 -2.62
CA LEU A 163 0.37 -1.33 -2.92
C LEU A 163 0.92 -1.88 -4.23
N TYR A 164 0.83 -3.20 -4.44
CA TYR A 164 1.25 -3.85 -5.66
C TYR A 164 0.49 -3.33 -6.90
N ALA A 165 -0.84 -3.31 -6.85
CA ALA A 165 -1.66 -2.84 -7.96
C ALA A 165 -1.42 -1.34 -8.27
N LYS A 166 -1.15 -0.54 -7.22
CA LYS A 166 -0.80 0.87 -7.39
C LYS A 166 0.55 1.04 -8.08
N LEU A 167 1.60 0.36 -7.61
CA LEU A 167 2.95 0.47 -8.15
C LEU A 167 3.05 -0.10 -9.57
N LEU A 168 2.36 -1.20 -9.85
CA LEU A 168 2.27 -1.76 -11.20
C LEU A 168 1.65 -0.77 -12.19
N LYS A 169 0.60 -0.10 -11.78
CA LYS A 169 -0.10 0.87 -12.63
C LYS A 169 0.74 2.12 -12.85
N GLU A 170 1.41 2.65 -11.81
CA GLU A 170 2.33 3.78 -11.92
C GLU A 170 3.50 3.49 -12.87
N GLU A 171 4.05 2.26 -12.85
CA GLU A 171 5.13 1.84 -13.73
C GLU A 171 4.69 1.67 -15.20
N LEU A 172 3.48 1.12 -15.41
CA LEU A 172 2.97 0.83 -16.76
C LEU A 172 2.41 2.07 -17.48
N THR A 173 1.85 3.02 -16.75
CA THR A 173 1.12 4.15 -17.37
C THR A 173 1.79 5.51 -17.19
N GLY A 174 2.76 5.62 -16.27
CA GLY A 174 3.36 6.92 -15.89
C GLY A 174 2.37 7.91 -15.25
N GLU A 175 1.11 7.51 -15.05
CA GLU A 175 0.05 8.33 -14.49
C GLU A 175 -0.23 7.97 -13.04
N THR A 176 -0.10 8.94 -12.15
CA THR A 176 -0.63 8.89 -10.78
C THR A 176 -2.15 9.04 -10.83
N GLN A 177 -2.86 7.98 -11.24
CA GLN A 177 -4.32 8.00 -11.13
C GLN A 177 -4.74 7.80 -9.68
N THR A 178 -5.72 8.59 -9.25
CA THR A 178 -6.44 8.42 -7.97
C THR A 178 -7.14 7.06 -7.98
N VAL A 179 -6.48 6.07 -7.43
CA VAL A 179 -7.05 4.73 -7.30
C VAL A 179 -8.05 4.75 -6.15
N ALA A 180 -9.28 4.29 -6.37
CA ALA A 180 -10.28 4.20 -5.33
C ALA A 180 -9.73 3.46 -4.09
N GLU A 181 -9.92 4.04 -2.90
CA GLU A 181 -9.62 3.38 -1.64
C GLU A 181 -10.54 2.16 -1.48
N LEU A 182 -10.00 1.01 -1.07
CA LEU A 182 -10.76 -0.21 -0.89
C LEU A 182 -10.93 -0.54 0.59
N ASP A 183 -12.17 -0.63 1.08
CA ASP A 183 -12.53 -1.18 2.39
C ASP A 183 -13.43 -2.40 2.23
N ILE A 184 -12.82 -3.54 1.89
CA ILE A 184 -13.54 -4.79 1.58
C ILE A 184 -13.28 -5.81 2.69
N ARG A 185 -14.35 -6.20 3.39
CA ARG A 185 -14.29 -7.25 4.44
C ARG A 185 -14.62 -8.61 3.83
N ALA A 186 -13.79 -9.07 2.92
CA ALA A 186 -13.83 -10.40 2.34
C ALA A 186 -12.41 -10.92 2.15
N ASN A 187 -12.23 -12.23 2.29
CA ASN A 187 -10.96 -12.87 1.97
C ASN A 187 -10.72 -12.79 0.46
N ALA A 188 -9.63 -12.15 0.06
CA ALA A 188 -9.26 -11.93 -1.34
C ALA A 188 -7.73 -12.08 -1.50
N TYR A 189 -7.25 -13.32 -1.62
CA TYR A 189 -5.83 -13.65 -1.73
C TYR A 189 -5.62 -14.98 -2.45
N ILE A 190 -4.39 -15.24 -2.92
CA ILE A 190 -3.96 -16.50 -3.51
C ILE A 190 -3.17 -17.28 -2.46
N SER A 191 -3.71 -18.39 -1.98
CA SER A 191 -3.05 -19.24 -0.97
C SER A 191 -1.95 -20.10 -1.58
N GLU A 192 -0.95 -20.46 -0.77
CA GLU A 192 0.09 -21.44 -1.16
C GLU A 192 -0.48 -22.81 -1.48
N LYS A 193 -1.62 -23.17 -0.86
CA LYS A 193 -2.32 -24.44 -1.16
C LYS A 193 -2.90 -24.47 -2.57
N TYR A 194 -3.21 -23.30 -3.14
CA TYR A 194 -3.78 -23.21 -4.48
C TYR A 194 -2.67 -23.05 -5.55
N ILE A 195 -1.70 -22.19 -5.31
CA ILE A 195 -0.52 -22.04 -6.17
C ILE A 195 0.72 -22.14 -5.28
N GLU A 196 1.41 -23.25 -5.31
CA GLU A 196 2.58 -23.51 -4.45
C GLU A 196 3.75 -22.58 -4.77
N SER A 197 3.99 -22.33 -6.06
CA SER A 197 5.09 -21.49 -6.53
C SER A 197 4.86 -20.01 -6.21
N SER A 198 5.80 -19.40 -5.51
CA SER A 198 5.83 -17.96 -5.24
C SER A 198 5.83 -17.14 -6.54
N ALA A 199 6.63 -17.55 -7.52
CA ALA A 199 6.66 -16.93 -8.85
C ALA A 199 5.31 -17.08 -9.58
N GLY A 200 4.66 -18.24 -9.47
CA GLY A 200 3.33 -18.48 -10.06
C GLY A 200 2.24 -17.60 -9.41
N ARG A 201 2.26 -17.46 -8.06
CA ARG A 201 1.32 -16.55 -7.37
C ARG A 201 1.49 -15.12 -7.85
N LEU A 202 2.74 -14.71 -8.00
CA LEU A 202 3.10 -13.40 -8.45
C LEU A 202 2.62 -13.10 -9.86
N ASP A 203 2.86 -14.00 -10.79
CA ASP A 203 2.40 -13.87 -12.17
C ASP A 203 0.87 -13.82 -12.24
N THR A 204 0.20 -14.63 -11.42
CA THR A 204 -1.26 -14.58 -11.29
C THR A 204 -1.74 -13.23 -10.74
N TYR A 205 -1.07 -12.64 -9.75
CA TYR A 205 -1.43 -11.28 -9.27
C TYR A 205 -1.26 -10.22 -10.36
N LYS A 206 -0.25 -10.34 -11.25
CA LYS A 206 -0.07 -9.44 -12.40
C LYS A 206 -1.24 -9.57 -13.37
N GLN A 207 -1.59 -10.79 -13.75
CA GLN A 207 -2.72 -11.04 -14.66
C GLN A 207 -4.02 -10.50 -14.08
N ILE A 208 -4.25 -10.64 -12.76
CA ILE A 208 -5.42 -10.09 -12.07
C ILE A 208 -5.41 -8.55 -12.08
N ALA A 209 -4.25 -7.92 -11.88
CA ALA A 209 -4.12 -6.46 -11.89
C ALA A 209 -4.42 -5.83 -13.27
N GLU A 210 -4.21 -6.58 -14.35
CA GLU A 210 -4.51 -6.15 -15.73
C GLU A 210 -5.99 -6.28 -16.11
N ILE A 211 -6.82 -6.87 -15.25
CA ILE A 211 -8.25 -7.04 -15.52
C ILE A 211 -8.93 -5.66 -15.62
N ALA A 212 -9.43 -5.33 -16.80
CA ALA A 212 -10.14 -4.09 -17.10
C ALA A 212 -11.63 -4.31 -17.43
N SER A 213 -12.06 -5.55 -17.64
CA SER A 213 -13.41 -5.90 -18.07
C SER A 213 -13.87 -7.27 -17.57
N VAL A 214 -15.18 -7.54 -17.68
CA VAL A 214 -15.75 -8.88 -17.45
C VAL A 214 -15.21 -9.91 -18.44
N GLY A 215 -14.82 -9.49 -19.64
CA GLY A 215 -14.16 -10.35 -20.61
C GLY A 215 -12.79 -10.86 -20.11
N ASP A 216 -11.99 -9.94 -19.56
CA ASP A 216 -10.70 -10.28 -18.97
C ASP A 216 -10.86 -11.17 -17.74
N TYR A 217 -11.85 -10.87 -16.88
CA TYR A 217 -12.21 -11.74 -15.76
C TYR A 217 -12.44 -13.19 -16.20
N LYS A 218 -13.27 -13.40 -17.23
CA LYS A 218 -13.58 -14.74 -17.74
C LYS A 218 -12.34 -15.45 -18.28
N ARG A 219 -11.50 -14.73 -19.03
CA ARG A 219 -10.26 -15.26 -19.60
C ARG A 219 -9.30 -15.70 -18.49
N VAL A 220 -9.06 -14.83 -17.49
CA VAL A 220 -8.16 -15.15 -16.36
C VAL A 220 -8.74 -16.27 -15.50
N TYR A 221 -10.06 -16.27 -15.25
CA TYR A 221 -10.74 -17.34 -14.51
C TYR A 221 -10.50 -18.69 -15.18
N SER A 222 -10.82 -18.82 -16.49
CA SER A 222 -10.64 -20.08 -17.22
C SER A 222 -9.18 -20.52 -17.28
N SER A 223 -8.25 -19.60 -17.49
CA SER A 223 -6.82 -19.91 -17.50
C SER A 223 -6.32 -20.45 -16.14
N LEU A 224 -6.78 -19.87 -15.05
CA LEU A 224 -6.42 -20.34 -13.70
C LEU A 224 -7.06 -21.70 -13.39
N GLU A 225 -8.33 -21.89 -13.80
CA GLU A 225 -9.03 -23.16 -13.59
C GLU A 225 -8.37 -24.31 -14.38
N GLU A 226 -7.95 -24.05 -15.62
CA GLU A 226 -7.23 -25.00 -16.46
C GLU A 226 -5.84 -25.35 -15.90
N THR A 227 -5.15 -24.35 -15.32
CA THR A 227 -3.76 -24.52 -14.85
C THR A 227 -3.69 -25.11 -13.45
N TYR A 228 -4.52 -24.66 -12.54
CA TYR A 228 -4.44 -24.95 -11.10
C TYR A 228 -5.67 -25.64 -10.52
N GLY A 229 -6.68 -25.92 -11.34
CA GLY A 229 -7.95 -26.51 -10.91
C GLY A 229 -8.95 -25.49 -10.37
N PRO A 230 -10.05 -25.95 -9.72
CA PRO A 230 -11.13 -25.10 -9.27
C PRO A 230 -10.65 -23.93 -8.38
N LEU A 231 -11.10 -22.71 -8.68
CA LEU A 231 -10.68 -21.53 -7.95
C LEU A 231 -11.28 -21.49 -6.54
N PRO A 232 -10.45 -21.30 -5.51
CA PRO A 232 -10.94 -20.98 -4.16
C PRO A 232 -11.73 -19.67 -4.15
N GLN A 233 -12.69 -19.53 -3.24
CA GLN A 233 -13.52 -18.33 -3.11
C GLN A 233 -12.68 -17.04 -2.94
N ALA A 234 -11.55 -17.12 -2.23
CA ALA A 234 -10.64 -15.99 -2.05
C ALA A 234 -10.04 -15.49 -3.37
N VAL A 235 -9.75 -16.40 -4.32
CA VAL A 235 -9.26 -16.04 -5.65
C VAL A 235 -10.39 -15.45 -6.51
N ILE A 236 -11.59 -16.03 -6.43
CA ILE A 236 -12.78 -15.47 -7.11
C ILE A 236 -13.03 -14.04 -6.63
N ASN A 237 -12.94 -13.79 -5.31
CA ASN A 237 -13.10 -12.46 -4.75
C ASN A 237 -12.06 -11.48 -5.31
N LEU A 238 -10.79 -11.88 -5.45
CA LEU A 238 -9.74 -11.06 -6.08
C LEU A 238 -10.12 -10.65 -7.50
N LEU A 239 -10.58 -11.60 -8.31
CA LEU A 239 -10.98 -11.33 -9.69
C LEU A 239 -12.16 -10.35 -9.76
N VAL A 240 -13.16 -10.51 -8.88
CA VAL A 240 -14.32 -9.60 -8.81
C VAL A 240 -13.89 -8.20 -8.36
N VAL A 241 -13.02 -8.10 -7.35
CA VAL A 241 -12.47 -6.82 -6.87
C VAL A 241 -11.72 -6.10 -7.98
N ALA A 242 -10.93 -6.80 -8.79
CA ALA A 242 -10.19 -6.20 -9.90
C ALA A 242 -11.12 -5.57 -10.94
N VAL A 243 -12.17 -6.27 -11.35
CA VAL A 243 -13.20 -5.72 -12.28
C VAL A 243 -13.93 -4.54 -11.66
N LEU A 244 -14.38 -4.69 -10.40
CA LEU A 244 -15.11 -3.63 -9.69
C LEU A 244 -14.27 -2.36 -9.63
N LYS A 245 -13.00 -2.48 -9.24
CA LYS A 245 -12.04 -1.38 -9.16
C LYS A 245 -11.82 -0.70 -10.52
N SER A 246 -11.64 -1.50 -11.57
CA SER A 246 -11.48 -0.98 -12.94
C SER A 246 -12.69 -0.18 -13.41
N TYR A 247 -13.89 -0.66 -13.11
CA TYR A 247 -15.12 0.06 -13.49
C TYR A 247 -15.35 1.30 -12.62
N ALA A 248 -15.07 1.23 -11.33
CA ALA A 248 -15.17 2.35 -10.40
C ALA A 248 -14.26 3.52 -10.79
N ALA A 249 -13.04 3.22 -11.24
CA ALA A 249 -12.08 4.24 -11.69
C ALA A 249 -12.61 5.07 -12.87
N LYS A 250 -13.43 4.49 -13.75
CA LYS A 250 -14.03 5.19 -14.91
C LYS A 250 -15.10 6.22 -14.51
N PHE A 251 -15.56 6.18 -13.26
CA PHE A 251 -16.52 7.12 -12.69
C PHE A 251 -15.92 7.95 -11.55
N ASN A 252 -14.60 7.98 -11.41
CA ASN A 252 -13.89 8.69 -10.33
C ASN A 252 -14.39 8.33 -8.92
N VAL A 253 -14.79 7.07 -8.68
CA VAL A 253 -15.15 6.61 -7.35
C VAL A 253 -13.95 6.74 -6.43
N ARG A 254 -14.10 7.45 -5.31
CA ARG A 254 -13.04 7.72 -4.33
C ARG A 254 -12.78 6.53 -3.42
N LYS A 255 -13.85 5.88 -2.97
CA LYS A 255 -13.79 4.75 -2.03
C LYS A 255 -14.83 3.69 -2.35
N ILE A 256 -14.42 2.43 -2.21
CA ILE A 256 -15.30 1.26 -2.31
C ILE A 256 -15.31 0.57 -0.95
N THR A 257 -16.47 0.49 -0.31
CA THR A 257 -16.65 -0.24 0.94
C THR A 257 -17.53 -1.46 0.71
N VAL A 258 -17.10 -2.63 1.20
CA VAL A 258 -17.91 -3.84 1.20
C VAL A 258 -17.79 -4.53 2.54
N ALA A 259 -18.93 -4.62 3.26
CA ALA A 259 -19.06 -5.34 4.52
C ALA A 259 -20.28 -6.27 4.44
N LYS A 260 -20.51 -7.07 5.48
CA LYS A 260 -21.67 -7.95 5.51
C LYS A 260 -22.97 -7.13 5.44
N GLY A 261 -23.72 -7.33 4.37
CA GLY A 261 -25.02 -6.66 4.12
C GLY A 261 -24.93 -5.21 3.63
N LEU A 262 -23.73 -4.64 3.41
CA LEU A 262 -23.55 -3.27 2.94
C LEU A 262 -22.44 -3.19 1.91
N GLY A 263 -22.75 -2.66 0.72
CA GLY A 263 -21.79 -2.19 -0.27
C GLY A 263 -21.92 -0.68 -0.44
N ALA A 264 -20.83 0.05 -0.68
CA ALA A 264 -20.87 1.48 -0.88
C ALA A 264 -19.84 1.96 -1.90
N LEU A 265 -20.27 2.86 -2.78
CA LEU A 265 -19.43 3.60 -3.72
C LEU A 265 -19.46 5.08 -3.32
N GLU A 266 -18.35 5.59 -2.82
CA GLU A 266 -18.19 6.98 -2.43
C GLU A 266 -17.59 7.79 -3.57
N PHE A 267 -18.22 8.91 -3.91
CA PHE A 267 -17.79 9.82 -4.96
C PHE A 267 -17.13 11.06 -4.36
N PRO A 268 -16.14 11.66 -5.03
CA PRO A 268 -15.43 12.84 -4.51
C PRO A 268 -16.29 14.10 -4.45
N SER A 269 -17.35 14.18 -5.29
CA SER A 269 -18.23 15.35 -5.37
C SER A 269 -19.60 14.97 -5.93
N LEU A 270 -20.56 15.88 -5.76
CA LEU A 270 -21.88 15.79 -6.38
C LEU A 270 -21.82 15.79 -7.91
N GLU A 271 -20.88 16.49 -8.48
CA GLU A 271 -20.67 16.54 -9.93
C GLU A 271 -20.27 15.15 -10.46
N ALA A 272 -19.37 14.46 -9.79
CA ALA A 272 -18.97 13.10 -10.15
C ALA A 272 -20.14 12.09 -10.01
N LEU A 273 -20.98 12.24 -8.98
CA LEU A 273 -22.20 11.44 -8.81
C LEU A 273 -23.25 11.82 -9.86
N GLY A 274 -23.33 13.09 -10.28
CA GLY A 274 -24.30 13.62 -11.24
C GLY A 274 -24.11 13.13 -12.68
N ASP A 275 -23.14 12.24 -12.94
CA ASP A 275 -23.00 11.59 -14.24
C ASP A 275 -24.31 10.90 -14.63
N LYS A 276 -24.89 11.29 -15.77
CA LYS A 276 -26.17 10.76 -16.27
C LYS A 276 -26.21 9.25 -16.33
N ARG A 277 -25.07 8.62 -16.55
CA ARG A 277 -24.92 7.16 -16.59
C ARG A 277 -25.10 6.52 -15.22
N ILE A 278 -24.57 7.16 -14.16
CA ILE A 278 -24.76 6.71 -12.78
C ILE A 278 -26.21 6.91 -12.35
N LEU A 279 -26.81 8.05 -12.66
CA LEU A 279 -28.23 8.32 -12.36
C LEU A 279 -29.16 7.31 -13.04
N ALA A 280 -28.92 6.98 -14.30
CA ALA A 280 -29.68 5.93 -15.01
C ALA A 280 -29.50 4.55 -14.39
N ALA A 281 -28.30 4.24 -13.90
CA ALA A 281 -28.05 2.99 -13.17
C ALA A 281 -28.78 2.98 -11.81
N MET A 282 -28.81 4.10 -11.09
CA MET A 282 -29.57 4.22 -9.84
C MET A 282 -31.08 4.02 -10.07
N ASP A 283 -31.63 4.59 -11.12
CA ASP A 283 -33.04 4.38 -11.48
C ASP A 283 -33.34 2.90 -11.75
N LYS A 284 -32.53 2.24 -12.56
CA LYS A 284 -32.68 0.81 -12.87
C LYS A 284 -32.55 -0.10 -11.64
N TYR A 285 -31.66 0.21 -10.70
CA TYR A 285 -31.38 -0.62 -9.53
C TYR A 285 -32.04 -0.10 -8.25
N GLY A 286 -33.00 0.83 -8.35
CA GLY A 286 -33.57 1.60 -7.25
C GLY A 286 -34.11 0.80 -6.05
N GLN A 287 -34.45 -0.50 -6.24
CA GLN A 287 -34.88 -1.36 -5.13
C GLN A 287 -33.72 -1.88 -4.25
N SER A 288 -32.49 -1.87 -4.77
CA SER A 288 -31.30 -2.38 -4.08
C SER A 288 -30.23 -1.33 -3.82
N VAL A 289 -30.44 -0.09 -4.23
CA VAL A 289 -29.51 1.02 -4.03
C VAL A 289 -30.21 2.23 -3.41
N ARG A 290 -29.48 3.00 -2.63
CA ARG A 290 -29.92 4.31 -2.12
C ARG A 290 -28.78 5.31 -2.15
N LEU A 291 -29.14 6.58 -2.25
CA LEU A 291 -28.21 7.68 -2.12
C LEU A 291 -28.13 8.13 -0.66
N ASN A 292 -26.89 8.21 -0.16
CA ASN A 292 -26.58 8.82 1.14
C ASN A 292 -25.70 10.06 0.92
N MET A 293 -26.06 11.18 1.54
CA MET A 293 -25.46 12.50 1.33
C MET A 293 -24.93 13.11 2.63
N ALA A 294 -24.59 12.30 3.66
CA ALA A 294 -24.24 12.83 4.98
C ALA A 294 -22.94 13.64 4.99
N GLU A 295 -21.83 13.09 4.51
CA GLU A 295 -20.52 13.75 4.46
C GLU A 295 -19.97 13.83 3.02
N ALA A 296 -20.18 12.79 2.25
CA ALA A 296 -19.83 12.69 0.84
C ALA A 296 -20.95 11.99 0.09
N PRO A 297 -21.07 12.16 -1.25
CA PRO A 297 -22.06 11.44 -2.03
C PRO A 297 -21.72 9.95 -2.09
N VAL A 298 -22.59 9.10 -1.55
CA VAL A 298 -22.39 7.66 -1.47
C VAL A 298 -23.59 6.94 -2.08
N VAL A 299 -23.34 6.03 -3.03
CA VAL A 299 -24.34 5.06 -3.51
C VAL A 299 -24.18 3.80 -2.67
N GLU A 300 -25.16 3.52 -1.83
CA GLU A 300 -25.20 2.36 -0.95
C GLU A 300 -26.00 1.22 -1.60
N PHE A 301 -25.46 0.02 -1.48
CA PHE A 301 -26.07 -1.25 -1.88
C PHE A 301 -26.40 -2.02 -0.63
N PHE A 302 -27.63 -2.47 -0.48
CA PHE A 302 -28.10 -3.13 0.73
C PHE A 302 -28.80 -4.45 0.43
N GLY A 303 -28.75 -5.35 1.44
CA GLY A 303 -29.41 -6.65 1.38
C GLY A 303 -28.71 -7.67 2.28
N LYS A 304 -29.40 -8.74 2.64
CA LYS A 304 -28.81 -9.87 3.40
C LYS A 304 -27.97 -10.73 2.44
N ARG A 305 -26.82 -10.21 1.99
CA ARG A 305 -25.96 -10.86 1.00
C ARG A 305 -24.53 -10.99 1.52
N GLU A 306 -23.84 -11.98 1.03
CA GLU A 306 -22.41 -12.13 1.26
C GLU A 306 -21.62 -11.04 0.49
N ALA A 307 -20.39 -10.76 0.92
CA ALA A 307 -19.55 -9.72 0.31
C ALA A 307 -19.34 -9.92 -1.20
N THR A 308 -19.20 -11.17 -1.64
CA THR A 308 -19.03 -11.51 -3.07
C THR A 308 -20.24 -11.12 -3.91
N ASP A 309 -21.45 -11.37 -3.39
CA ASP A 309 -22.68 -11.02 -4.10
C ASP A 309 -22.84 -9.50 -4.23
N LEU A 310 -22.52 -8.77 -3.16
CA LEU A 310 -22.52 -7.31 -3.17
C LEU A 310 -21.53 -6.75 -4.17
N MET A 311 -20.28 -7.25 -4.19
CA MET A 311 -19.28 -6.85 -5.18
C MET A 311 -19.72 -7.14 -6.60
N ALA A 312 -20.35 -8.29 -6.84
CA ALA A 312 -20.88 -8.66 -8.14
C ALA A 312 -22.04 -7.73 -8.58
N GLU A 313 -22.90 -7.32 -7.64
CA GLU A 313 -23.98 -6.37 -7.92
C GLU A 313 -23.45 -4.96 -8.21
N MET A 314 -22.52 -4.47 -7.40
CA MET A 314 -21.84 -3.19 -7.65
C MET A 314 -21.13 -3.18 -9.01
N THR A 315 -20.50 -4.30 -9.38
CA THR A 315 -19.90 -4.49 -10.71
C THR A 315 -20.94 -4.44 -11.84
N LYS A 316 -22.09 -5.09 -11.66
CA LYS A 316 -23.21 -5.05 -12.65
C LYS A 316 -23.77 -3.63 -12.78
N PHE A 317 -23.92 -2.92 -11.68
CA PHE A 317 -24.37 -1.53 -11.64
C PHE A 317 -23.42 -0.62 -12.46
N LEU A 318 -22.13 -0.64 -12.16
CA LEU A 318 -21.14 0.14 -12.89
C LEU A 318 -21.01 -0.30 -14.35
N LYS A 319 -21.09 -1.58 -14.63
CA LYS A 319 -21.13 -2.09 -16.02
C LYS A 319 -22.32 -1.54 -16.80
N PHE A 320 -23.51 -1.54 -16.20
CA PHE A 320 -24.68 -0.95 -16.84
C PHE A 320 -24.47 0.55 -17.11
N ALA A 321 -23.97 1.30 -16.12
CA ALA A 321 -23.64 2.71 -16.31
C ALA A 321 -22.64 2.92 -17.47
N LEU A 322 -21.62 2.07 -17.62
CA LEU A 322 -20.65 2.15 -18.72
C LEU A 322 -21.25 1.89 -20.10
N THR A 323 -22.28 1.05 -20.17
CA THR A 323 -22.94 0.70 -21.45
C THR A 323 -24.12 1.60 -21.78
N PHE A 324 -24.54 2.45 -20.84
CA PHE A 324 -25.63 3.39 -21.05
C PHE A 324 -25.18 4.51 -21.99
N THR A 325 -25.77 4.54 -23.17
CA THR A 325 -25.59 5.61 -24.16
C THR A 325 -26.74 6.60 -24.00
N THR A 326 -26.39 7.87 -23.71
CA THR A 326 -27.40 8.95 -23.74
C THR A 326 -27.79 9.16 -25.19
N LEU A 327 -29.01 8.80 -25.54
CA LEU A 327 -29.65 9.17 -26.82
C LEU A 327 -29.89 10.67 -26.85
#